data_c67b55b5e4ae1e9609e81a4341160da0
#
_entry.id   c67b55b5e4ae1e9609e81a4341160da0
#
_cell.length_a   1.000
_cell.length_b   1.000
_cell.length_c   1.000
_cell.angle_alpha   90.00
_cell.angle_beta   90.00
_cell.angle_gamma   90.00
#
_symmetry.space_group_name_H-M   'P 1'
#
loop_
_entity.id
_entity.type
_entity.pdbx_description
1 polymer ?
#
loop_
_entity_poly.entity_id
_entity_poly.type
_entity_poly.pdbx_seq_one_letter_code
_entity_poly.pdbx_strand_id
1 'polypeptide(L)'
;MQQQNLFEEKTGFVSIDETKNRYRGYVVRLKKTEPKTITTQWGRVEKKEGTYQPKNETWQGEKEEELPDDLDEFDAVDIYNQICEQRRKRGYVDYSELRF
;
A
#
# COMPACT_ATOMS: atom_id res chain seq x y z
N MET A 1 -2.93 -15.27 -18.27
CA MET A 1 -2.31 -15.85 -17.08
C MET A 1 -1.63 -14.76 -16.28
N GLN A 2 -2.04 -14.63 -15.05
CA GLN A 2 -1.49 -13.60 -14.20
C GLN A 2 -0.18 -14.07 -13.61
N GLN A 3 0.87 -13.30 -13.84
CA GLN A 3 2.18 -13.62 -13.29
C GLN A 3 2.25 -13.11 -11.86
N GLN A 4 2.44 -14.02 -10.93
CA GLN A 4 2.60 -13.66 -9.53
C GLN A 4 4.03 -13.14 -9.31
N ASN A 5 4.16 -11.98 -8.69
CA ASN A 5 5.46 -11.47 -8.34
C ASN A 5 5.97 -12.18 -7.08
N LEU A 6 6.97 -13.04 -7.25
CA LEU A 6 7.53 -13.84 -6.16
C LEU A 6 8.40 -13.02 -5.20
N PHE A 7 8.78 -11.81 -5.59
CA PHE A 7 9.74 -10.98 -4.84
C PHE A 7 9.09 -9.80 -4.14
N GLU A 8 7.82 -9.54 -4.43
CA GLU A 8 7.12 -8.38 -3.90
C GLU A 8 5.65 -8.65 -3.64
N GLU A 9 5.14 -8.12 -2.52
CA GLU A 9 3.71 -8.02 -2.25
C GLU A 9 3.34 -6.55 -2.27
N LYS A 10 2.12 -6.26 -2.72
CA LYS A 10 1.65 -4.88 -2.81
C LYS A 10 0.15 -4.83 -2.64
N THR A 11 -0.32 -3.89 -1.81
CA THR A 11 -1.75 -3.63 -1.65
C THR A 11 -1.97 -2.12 -1.67
N GLY A 12 -2.92 -1.69 -2.51
CA GLY A 12 -3.39 -0.31 -2.53
C GLY A 12 -4.72 -0.20 -1.81
N PHE A 13 -4.94 0.93 -1.15
CA PHE A 13 -6.14 1.22 -0.39
C PHE A 13 -6.63 2.63 -0.69
N VAL A 14 -7.94 2.82 -0.63
CA VAL A 14 -8.52 4.17 -0.67
C VAL A 14 -9.52 4.34 0.46
N SER A 15 -9.65 5.56 0.92
CA SER A 15 -10.69 5.96 1.87
C SER A 15 -11.34 7.21 1.30
N ILE A 16 -12.57 7.04 0.82
CA ILE A 16 -13.29 8.08 0.09
C ILE A 16 -14.56 8.43 0.85
N ASP A 17 -14.75 9.70 1.16
CA ASP A 17 -16.00 10.24 1.72
C ASP A 17 -16.23 11.61 1.11
N GLU A 18 -17.06 11.65 0.09
CA GLU A 18 -17.33 12.88 -0.66
C GLU A 18 -17.96 13.95 0.21
N THR A 19 -18.80 13.56 1.17
CA THR A 19 -19.47 14.53 2.04
C THR A 19 -18.49 15.25 2.96
N LYS A 20 -17.38 14.62 3.26
CA LYS A 20 -16.32 15.19 4.11
C LYS A 20 -15.11 15.64 3.30
N ASN A 21 -15.23 15.64 1.97
CA ASN A 21 -14.11 15.94 1.07
C ASN A 21 -12.87 15.10 1.39
N ARG A 22 -13.09 13.83 1.71
CA ARG A 22 -12.02 12.90 2.06
C ARG A 22 -11.68 12.03 0.86
N TYR A 23 -10.47 12.18 0.37
CA TYR A 23 -9.94 11.43 -0.77
C TYR A 23 -8.52 11.01 -0.42
N ARG A 24 -8.37 9.87 0.24
CA ARG A 24 -7.07 9.39 0.71
C ARG A 24 -6.70 8.07 0.10
N GLY A 25 -5.43 7.92 -0.23
CA GLY A 25 -4.85 6.67 -0.69
C GLY A 25 -3.72 6.23 0.21
N TYR A 26 -3.48 4.92 0.21
CA TYR A 26 -2.43 4.31 1.00
C TYR A 26 -1.93 3.08 0.27
N VAL A 27 -0.62 2.91 0.21
CA VAL A 27 0.00 1.75 -0.44
C VAL A 27 0.97 1.10 0.52
N VAL A 28 0.90 -0.22 0.59
CA VAL A 28 1.85 -1.01 1.36
C VAL A 28 2.55 -1.95 0.40
N ARG A 29 3.88 -1.98 0.44
CA ARG A 29 4.70 -2.87 -0.36
C ARG A 29 5.64 -3.65 0.54
N LEU A 30 5.83 -4.91 0.21
CA LEU A 30 6.84 -5.73 0.85
C LEU A 30 7.80 -6.27 -0.20
N LYS A 31 9.07 -5.93 -0.06
CA LYS A 31 10.14 -6.56 -0.84
C LYS A 31 10.60 -7.79 -0.06
N LYS A 32 10.48 -8.96 -0.65
CA LYS A 32 10.80 -10.25 0.02
C LYS A 32 12.25 -10.66 -0.12
N THR A 33 13.00 -10.04 -1.03
CA THR A 33 14.43 -10.31 -1.21
C THR A 33 15.25 -9.50 -0.22
N GLU A 34 16.43 -9.99 0.15
CA GLU A 34 17.29 -9.29 1.09
C GLU A 34 17.85 -7.99 0.50
N PRO A 35 17.89 -6.91 1.27
CA PRO A 35 17.25 -6.77 2.58
C PRO A 35 15.73 -6.65 2.44
N LYS A 36 14.98 -7.44 3.22
CA LYS A 36 13.52 -7.37 3.22
C LYS A 36 13.09 -6.02 3.72
N THR A 37 12.21 -5.37 2.98
CA THR A 37 11.84 -3.98 3.24
C THR A 37 10.34 -3.79 3.08
N ILE A 38 9.73 -3.06 4.01
CA ILE A 38 8.34 -2.62 3.89
C ILE A 38 8.35 -1.13 3.58
N THR A 39 7.64 -0.77 2.51
CA THR A 39 7.48 0.62 2.09
C THR A 39 6.01 0.98 2.15
N THR A 40 5.70 2.10 2.79
CA THR A 40 4.35 2.63 2.84
C THR A 40 4.35 4.02 2.21
N GLN A 41 3.29 4.30 1.43
CA GLN A 41 3.12 5.60 0.79
C GLN A 41 1.68 6.03 0.99
N TRP A 42 1.44 7.31 1.19
CA TRP A 42 0.09 7.82 1.48
C TRP A 42 -0.05 9.25 0.99
N GLY A 43 -1.30 9.66 0.84
CA GLY A 43 -1.60 11.02 0.46
C GLY A 43 -2.99 11.16 -0.12
N ARG A 44 -3.25 12.35 -0.65
CA ARG A 44 -4.52 12.62 -1.31
C ARG A 44 -4.53 11.93 -2.67
N VAL A 45 -5.68 11.36 -3.01
CA VAL A 45 -5.89 10.80 -4.35
C VAL A 45 -6.94 11.62 -5.10
N GLU A 46 -6.89 11.54 -6.41
CA GLU A 46 -7.88 12.14 -7.30
C GLU A 46 -8.34 11.11 -8.30
N LYS A 47 -9.56 11.26 -8.76
CA LYS A 47 -10.11 10.37 -9.78
C LYS A 47 -9.73 10.89 -11.16
N LYS A 48 -9.10 10.03 -11.94
CA LYS A 48 -8.67 10.37 -13.29
C LYS A 48 -8.95 9.18 -14.20
N GLU A 49 -9.70 9.42 -15.26
CA GLU A 49 -10.08 8.34 -16.18
C GLU A 49 -10.76 7.15 -15.50
N GLY A 50 -11.57 7.42 -14.48
CA GLY A 50 -12.31 6.39 -13.77
C GLY A 50 -11.55 5.68 -12.66
N THR A 51 -10.28 5.99 -12.45
CA THR A 51 -9.48 5.38 -11.40
C THR A 51 -8.88 6.42 -10.46
N TYR A 52 -8.69 6.03 -9.20
CA TYR A 52 -8.00 6.88 -8.24
C TYR A 52 -6.49 6.74 -8.40
N GLN A 53 -5.81 7.84 -8.24
CA GLN A 53 -4.35 7.90 -8.31
C GLN A 53 -3.84 9.03 -7.42
N PRO A 54 -2.56 9.01 -7.03
CA PRO A 54 -2.02 10.09 -6.22
C PRO A 54 -2.21 11.44 -6.89
N LYS A 55 -2.65 12.42 -6.12
CA LYS A 55 -2.84 13.79 -6.64
C LYS A 55 -1.50 14.32 -7.13
N ASN A 56 -1.51 14.88 -8.36
CA ASN A 56 -0.29 15.38 -9.03
C ASN A 56 0.77 14.29 -9.19
N GLU A 57 0.34 13.04 -9.27
CA GLU A 57 1.23 11.88 -9.47
C GLU A 57 2.31 11.73 -8.39
N THR A 58 2.05 12.28 -7.20
CA THR A 58 3.04 12.30 -6.12
C THR A 58 2.39 11.93 -4.78
N TRP A 59 2.98 10.99 -4.06
CA TRP A 59 2.56 10.67 -2.70
C TRP A 59 3.06 11.76 -1.74
N GLN A 60 2.21 12.16 -0.79
CA GLN A 60 2.55 13.19 0.19
C GLN A 60 3.50 12.70 1.26
N GLY A 61 3.43 11.42 1.58
CA GLY A 61 4.30 10.81 2.56
C GLY A 61 4.79 9.44 2.14
N GLU A 62 5.95 9.06 2.65
CA GLU A 62 6.55 7.76 2.37
C GLU A 62 7.38 7.35 3.57
N LYS A 63 7.33 6.07 3.89
CA LYS A 63 8.16 5.48 4.93
C LYS A 63 8.70 4.16 4.43
N GLU A 64 9.99 3.97 4.59
CA GLU A 64 10.65 2.70 4.24
C GLU A 64 11.29 2.13 5.49
N GLU A 65 11.04 0.86 5.75
CA GLU A 65 11.54 0.19 6.94
C GLU A 65 12.16 -1.15 6.55
N GLU A 66 13.44 -1.30 6.86
CA GLU A 66 14.15 -2.53 6.63
C GLU A 66 13.87 -3.51 7.77
N LEU A 67 13.51 -4.73 7.42
CA LEU A 67 13.18 -5.76 8.42
C LEU A 67 14.46 -6.44 8.91
N PRO A 68 14.44 -6.97 10.16
CA PRO A 68 15.60 -7.71 10.69
C PRO A 68 15.99 -8.90 9.80
N ASP A 69 17.28 -9.14 9.67
CA ASP A 69 17.83 -10.20 8.82
C ASP A 69 17.42 -11.60 9.23
N ASP A 70 17.10 -11.79 10.52
CA ASP A 70 16.71 -13.09 11.07
C ASP A 70 15.24 -13.46 10.83
N LEU A 71 14.43 -12.55 10.26
CA LEU A 71 13.08 -12.87 9.90
C LEU A 71 13.03 -13.65 8.59
N ASP A 72 12.23 -14.72 8.56
CA ASP A 72 12.02 -15.45 7.33
C ASP A 72 10.93 -14.77 6.49
N GLU A 73 10.69 -15.32 5.30
CA GLU A 73 9.70 -14.78 4.37
C GLU A 73 8.29 -14.81 4.96
N PHE A 74 7.95 -15.87 5.70
CA PHE A 74 6.62 -16.00 6.31
C PHE A 74 6.39 -14.94 7.38
N ASP A 75 7.39 -14.67 8.20
CA ASP A 75 7.30 -13.61 9.20
C ASP A 75 7.14 -12.24 8.56
N ALA A 76 7.85 -11.99 7.48
CA ALA A 76 7.75 -10.73 6.75
C ALA A 76 6.34 -10.54 6.17
N VAL A 77 5.77 -11.59 5.59
CA VAL A 77 4.41 -11.55 5.06
C VAL A 77 3.39 -11.31 6.17
N ASP A 78 3.59 -11.92 7.35
CA ASP A 78 2.71 -11.70 8.49
C ASP A 78 2.73 -10.22 8.93
N ILE A 79 3.90 -9.61 8.99
CA ILE A 79 4.01 -8.18 9.33
C ILE A 79 3.28 -7.32 8.28
N TYR A 80 3.50 -7.63 7.03
CA TYR A 80 2.81 -6.95 5.92
C TYR A 80 1.29 -7.06 6.05
N ASN A 81 0.80 -8.27 6.31
CA ASN A 81 -0.64 -8.51 6.46
C ASN A 81 -1.22 -7.76 7.66
N GLN A 82 -0.49 -7.66 8.76
CA GLN A 82 -0.92 -6.90 9.93
C GLN A 82 -1.07 -5.41 9.62
N ILE A 83 -0.16 -4.84 8.84
CA ILE A 83 -0.25 -3.45 8.42
C ILE A 83 -1.49 -3.24 7.55
N CYS A 84 -1.74 -4.14 6.61
CA CYS A 84 -2.92 -4.08 5.75
C CYS A 84 -4.21 -4.16 6.58
N GLU A 85 -4.27 -5.07 7.54
CA GLU A 85 -5.44 -5.20 8.41
C GLU A 85 -5.71 -3.94 9.22
N GLN A 86 -4.67 -3.28 9.70
CA GLN A 86 -4.83 -2.02 10.43
C GLN A 86 -5.45 -0.93 9.54
N ARG A 87 -5.08 -0.89 8.27
CA ARG A 87 -5.67 0.08 7.34
C ARG A 87 -7.15 -0.21 7.12
N ARG A 88 -7.51 -1.48 6.95
CA ARG A 88 -8.91 -1.88 6.79
C ARG A 88 -9.74 -1.49 8.02
N LYS A 89 -9.20 -1.67 9.21
CA LYS A 89 -9.87 -1.28 10.47
C LYS A 89 -10.07 0.23 10.58
N ARG A 90 -9.24 1.02 9.90
CA ARG A 90 -9.37 2.48 9.88
C ARG A 90 -10.30 2.99 8.78
N GLY A 91 -11.00 2.09 8.09
CA GLY A 91 -11.95 2.46 7.06
C GLY A 91 -11.42 2.52 5.65
N TYR A 92 -10.17 2.15 5.44
CA TYR A 92 -9.63 2.01 4.09
C TYR A 92 -10.17 0.74 3.45
N VAL A 93 -10.44 0.79 2.17
CA VAL A 93 -10.87 -0.36 1.39
C VAL A 93 -9.81 -0.69 0.34
N ASP A 94 -9.68 -1.97 0.07
CA ASP A 94 -8.72 -2.44 -0.94
C ASP A 94 -9.05 -1.85 -2.31
N TYR A 95 -8.05 -1.38 -3.01
CA TYR A 95 -8.21 -0.79 -4.34
C TYR A 95 -7.03 -1.18 -5.21
N SER A 96 -7.17 -2.29 -5.92
CA SER A 96 -6.09 -2.88 -6.72
C SER A 96 -5.71 -2.04 -7.95
N GLU A 97 -6.58 -1.14 -8.37
CA GLU A 97 -6.35 -0.30 -9.55
C GLU A 97 -5.58 0.98 -9.24
N LEU A 98 -5.20 1.18 -7.98
CA LEU A 98 -4.45 2.37 -7.58
C LEU A 98 -3.13 2.44 -8.34
N ARG A 99 -2.96 3.52 -9.08
CA ARG A 99 -1.76 3.76 -9.89
C ARG A 99 -0.80 4.72 -9.20
N PHE A 100 0.46 4.43 -9.33
CA PHE A 100 1.52 5.27 -8.79
C PHE A 100 2.87 4.91 -9.39
#